data_f4c40aa6f6e0ad902852c4181d72bf2b
#
_entry.id   f4c40aa6f6e0ad902852c4181d72bf2b
#
_cell.length_a   1.000
_cell.length_b   1.000
_cell.length_c   1.000
_cell.angle_alpha   90.00
_cell.angle_beta   90.00
_cell.angle_gamma   90.00
#
_symmetry.space_group_name_H-M   'P 1'
#
loop_
_entity.id
_entity.type
_entity.pdbx_description
1 polymer ?
#
loop_
_entity_poly.entity_id
_entity_poly.type
_entity_poly.pdbx_seq_one_letter_code
_entity_poly.pdbx_strand_id
1 'polypeptide(L)'
;MTAGEAFMGGIVPFFPLSCALRQRLDRGFPSMSTDRNPQAAMMADESMVRTLRYQTQAIWPQEVALFDRYALPDGARILDLGCGTGEATCRLAARFPTAAEVVGVDVGPEILAVARREHAALAPRVRFEAGDGFNLAFPAGHFDLVVCRHVTQLLPDPERLLAELVRVLRPGGWLHVLSEDYGMLHFPKRAGLDPDRLWHEVVVPYTDRTGTDARVGRRTLPMLRELGLREARIDYLVIDTERASRAALEGIFVAWRDGYAEALAAASGWEPARVRATFDAIVDCVRDPTAYCVWQVPVCSGRKP
;
A
#
# COMPACT_ATOMS: atom_id res chain seq x y z
N MET A 1 4.45 22.90 -61.16
CA MET A 1 3.53 21.79 -60.95
C MET A 1 4.03 21.08 -59.76
N THR A 2 3.50 21.41 -58.58
CA THR A 2 2.47 20.69 -57.78
C THR A 2 3.05 19.47 -57.14
N ALA A 3 2.97 19.14 -55.87
CA ALA A 3 1.95 19.49 -54.90
C ALA A 3 2.56 19.35 -53.48
N GLY A 4 2.08 20.19 -52.58
CA GLY A 4 2.31 20.04 -51.16
C GLY A 4 1.50 18.89 -50.59
N GLU A 5 2.07 18.13 -49.68
CA GLU A 5 1.32 17.25 -48.80
C GLU A 5 1.31 17.87 -47.40
N ALA A 6 0.11 18.22 -46.97
CA ALA A 6 -0.20 18.73 -45.66
C ALA A 6 -0.11 17.57 -44.65
N PHE A 7 0.71 17.75 -43.64
CA PHE A 7 0.72 16.92 -42.43
C PHE A 7 -0.56 17.19 -41.64
N MET A 8 -1.55 16.33 -41.77
CA MET A 8 -2.72 16.33 -40.91
C MET A 8 -2.32 15.81 -39.53
N GLY A 9 -2.30 16.70 -38.56
CA GLY A 9 -2.15 16.38 -37.16
C GLY A 9 -3.31 15.49 -36.69
N GLY A 10 -3.05 14.23 -36.47
CA GLY A 10 -3.98 13.30 -35.86
C GLY A 10 -4.25 13.72 -34.41
N ILE A 11 -5.45 14.20 -34.13
CA ILE A 11 -5.99 14.37 -32.79
C ILE A 11 -6.10 12.96 -32.20
N VAL A 12 -5.24 12.63 -31.22
CA VAL A 12 -5.34 11.40 -30.44
C VAL A 12 -6.65 11.47 -29.67
N PRO A 13 -7.59 10.53 -29.84
CA PRO A 13 -8.85 10.57 -29.12
C PRO A 13 -8.60 10.43 -27.64
N PHE A 14 -9.06 11.40 -26.88
CA PHE A 14 -9.23 11.33 -25.44
C PHE A 14 -10.19 10.18 -25.15
N PHE A 15 -9.70 9.04 -24.68
CA PHE A 15 -10.56 7.95 -24.25
C PHE A 15 -11.29 8.40 -22.97
N PRO A 16 -12.60 8.58 -22.99
CA PRO A 16 -13.34 8.90 -21.78
C PRO A 16 -13.30 7.70 -20.84
N LEU A 17 -13.15 7.98 -19.54
CA LEU A 17 -13.40 7.01 -18.46
C LEU A 17 -14.64 6.17 -18.83
N SER A 18 -14.59 4.86 -18.61
CA SER A 18 -15.70 3.98 -18.97
C SER A 18 -17.00 4.53 -18.39
N CYS A 19 -18.10 4.40 -19.14
CA CYS A 19 -19.41 4.90 -18.74
C CYS A 19 -19.82 4.40 -17.34
N ALA A 20 -19.41 3.19 -16.97
CA ALA A 20 -19.62 2.60 -15.64
C ALA A 20 -18.86 3.33 -14.52
N LEU A 21 -17.64 3.77 -14.78
CA LEU A 21 -16.83 4.52 -13.80
C LEU A 21 -17.36 5.96 -13.67
N ARG A 22 -17.73 6.63 -14.78
CA ARG A 22 -18.42 7.94 -14.73
C ARG A 22 -19.73 7.85 -13.97
N GLN A 23 -20.56 6.84 -14.24
CA GLN A 23 -21.82 6.65 -13.52
C GLN A 23 -21.64 6.31 -12.04
N ARG A 24 -20.52 5.72 -11.62
CA ARG A 24 -20.17 5.55 -10.19
C ARG A 24 -19.68 6.85 -9.56
N LEU A 25 -18.90 7.65 -10.28
CA LEU A 25 -18.40 8.94 -9.79
C LEU A 25 -19.51 10.01 -9.78
N ASP A 26 -20.45 9.97 -10.73
CA ASP A 26 -21.59 10.92 -10.85
C ASP A 26 -22.79 10.55 -9.96
N ARG A 27 -22.93 9.30 -9.53
CA ARG A 27 -23.87 8.95 -8.47
C ARG A 27 -23.25 9.47 -7.19
N GLY A 28 -23.70 10.63 -6.73
CA GLY A 28 -23.38 11.13 -5.40
C GLY A 28 -23.48 9.97 -4.41
N PHE A 29 -22.34 9.54 -3.88
CA PHE A 29 -22.27 8.42 -2.94
C PHE A 29 -23.28 8.67 -1.83
N PRO A 30 -24.10 7.67 -1.42
CA PRO A 30 -24.89 7.80 -0.22
C PRO A 30 -23.97 8.25 0.89
N SER A 31 -24.43 9.14 1.77
CA SER A 31 -23.62 9.71 2.86
C SER A 31 -22.87 8.57 3.52
N MET A 32 -21.60 8.42 3.11
CA MET A 32 -20.72 7.40 3.65
C MET A 32 -20.53 7.72 5.12
N SER A 33 -20.56 6.71 5.96
CA SER A 33 -20.13 6.77 7.34
C SER A 33 -18.95 7.74 7.44
N THR A 34 -18.96 8.63 8.42
CA THR A 34 -17.92 9.62 8.66
C THR A 34 -16.54 9.00 8.86
N ASP A 35 -16.47 7.69 8.91
CA ASP A 35 -15.27 6.92 9.13
C ASP A 35 -14.66 6.44 7.80
N ARG A 36 -13.89 7.32 7.17
CA ARG A 36 -13.14 7.00 5.95
C ARG A 36 -11.95 6.08 6.20
N ASN A 37 -11.55 5.94 7.45
CA ASN A 37 -10.52 5.01 7.90
C ASN A 37 -10.97 4.30 9.18
N PRO A 38 -11.77 3.22 9.07
CA PRO A 38 -12.32 2.51 10.22
C PRO A 38 -11.24 1.88 11.12
N GLN A 39 -9.99 1.85 10.68
CA GLN A 39 -8.86 1.31 11.42
C GLN A 39 -7.91 2.41 11.97
N ALA A 40 -8.25 3.69 11.81
CA ALA A 40 -7.38 4.82 12.18
C ALA A 40 -6.92 4.77 13.65
N ALA A 41 -7.81 4.41 14.58
CA ALA A 41 -7.47 4.29 15.99
C ALA A 41 -6.40 3.20 16.26
N MET A 42 -6.41 2.12 15.50
CA MET A 42 -5.43 1.04 15.61
C MET A 42 -4.09 1.44 14.99
N MET A 43 -4.09 2.34 14.01
CA MET A 43 -2.86 2.83 13.34
C MET A 43 -2.01 3.73 14.25
N ALA A 44 -2.58 4.30 15.34
CA ALA A 44 -1.84 5.09 16.32
C ALA A 44 -1.17 4.25 17.43
N ASP A 45 -1.45 2.96 17.49
CA ASP A 45 -0.89 2.04 18.49
C ASP A 45 0.61 1.78 18.27
N GLU A 46 1.35 1.57 19.36
CA GLU A 46 2.80 1.25 19.29
C GLU A 46 3.08 -0.01 18.48
N SER A 47 2.17 -0.98 18.51
CA SER A 47 2.29 -2.21 17.70
C SER A 47 2.33 -1.91 16.21
N MET A 48 1.58 -0.89 15.77
CA MET A 48 1.58 -0.46 14.37
C MET A 48 2.90 0.20 13.98
N VAL A 49 3.47 1.06 14.81
CA VAL A 49 4.80 1.65 14.59
C VAL A 49 5.84 0.53 14.40
N ARG A 50 5.80 -0.51 15.25
CA ARG A 50 6.66 -1.69 15.12
C ARG A 50 6.39 -2.44 13.81
N THR A 51 5.12 -2.65 13.46
CA THR A 51 4.73 -3.32 12.21
C THR A 51 5.33 -2.63 10.99
N LEU A 52 5.16 -1.32 10.84
CA LEU A 52 5.65 -0.55 9.68
C LEU A 52 7.16 -0.66 9.51
N ARG A 53 7.90 -0.63 10.62
CA ARG A 53 9.37 -0.80 10.61
C ARG A 53 9.77 -2.20 10.14
N TYR A 54 9.18 -3.26 10.70
CA TYR A 54 9.48 -4.63 10.32
C TYR A 54 9.02 -4.97 8.89
N GLN A 55 7.85 -4.48 8.47
CA GLN A 55 7.38 -4.64 7.09
C GLN A 55 8.36 -4.00 6.10
N THR A 56 8.80 -2.77 6.36
CA THR A 56 9.78 -2.11 5.49
C THR A 56 11.10 -2.88 5.48
N GLN A 57 11.56 -3.38 6.61
CA GLN A 57 12.79 -4.18 6.70
C GLN A 57 12.69 -5.49 5.91
N ALA A 58 11.55 -6.18 5.97
CA ALA A 58 11.35 -7.46 5.28
C ALA A 58 11.14 -7.31 3.77
N ILE A 59 10.40 -6.27 3.35
CA ILE A 59 9.90 -6.12 1.98
C ILE A 59 10.83 -5.30 1.09
N TRP A 60 11.40 -4.21 1.60
CA TRP A 60 12.20 -3.28 0.82
C TRP A 60 13.36 -3.90 0.03
N PRO A 61 14.11 -4.90 0.54
CA PRO A 61 15.22 -5.51 -0.21
C PRO A 61 14.82 -6.10 -1.56
N GLN A 62 13.57 -6.57 -1.69
CA GLN A 62 13.05 -7.08 -2.97
C GLN A 62 12.30 -5.99 -3.75
N GLU A 63 11.59 -5.10 -3.07
CA GLU A 63 10.80 -4.03 -3.69
C GLU A 63 11.68 -3.00 -4.41
N VAL A 64 12.86 -2.68 -3.85
CA VAL A 64 13.75 -1.64 -4.38
C VAL A 64 14.11 -1.84 -5.85
N ALA A 65 14.26 -3.09 -6.30
CA ALA A 65 14.56 -3.41 -7.70
C ALA A 65 13.40 -3.05 -8.66
N LEU A 66 12.15 -2.97 -8.16
CA LEU A 66 11.01 -2.58 -8.99
C LEU A 66 11.07 -1.11 -9.39
N PHE A 67 11.71 -0.27 -8.58
CA PHE A 67 11.84 1.17 -8.85
C PHE A 67 12.80 1.48 -9.99
N ASP A 68 13.67 0.54 -10.40
CA ASP A 68 14.63 0.74 -11.50
C ASP A 68 13.95 0.99 -12.84
N ARG A 69 12.74 0.44 -13.02
CA ARG A 69 11.96 0.58 -14.25
C ARG A 69 11.37 1.97 -14.49
N TYR A 70 11.27 2.80 -13.43
CA TYR A 70 10.57 4.07 -13.55
C TYR A 70 11.39 5.18 -14.22
N ALA A 71 12.71 5.02 -14.28
CA ALA A 71 13.63 5.93 -14.99
C ALA A 71 13.28 7.42 -14.74
N LEU A 72 13.19 7.81 -13.46
CA LEU A 72 12.81 9.15 -13.08
C LEU A 72 13.85 10.17 -13.55
N PRO A 73 13.41 11.37 -14.01
CA PRO A 73 14.33 12.44 -14.38
C PRO A 73 15.04 13.02 -13.14
N ASP A 74 16.15 13.70 -13.36
CA ASP A 74 16.74 14.57 -12.34
C ASP A 74 15.73 15.65 -11.94
N GLY A 75 15.68 15.96 -10.65
CA GLY A 75 14.69 16.90 -10.12
C GLY A 75 13.28 16.32 -10.00
N ALA A 76 13.09 15.01 -10.08
CA ALA A 76 11.79 14.36 -9.91
C ALA A 76 11.15 14.71 -8.57
N ARG A 77 9.80 14.75 -8.56
CA ARG A 77 8.98 14.89 -7.36
C ARG A 77 8.31 13.58 -7.03
N ILE A 78 8.44 13.13 -5.79
CA ILE A 78 7.97 11.83 -5.34
C ILE A 78 6.99 12.02 -4.17
N LEU A 79 5.83 11.36 -4.24
CA LEU A 79 4.86 11.26 -3.16
C LEU A 79 4.88 9.84 -2.59
N ASP A 80 4.93 9.73 -1.26
CA ASP A 80 4.68 8.50 -0.50
C ASP A 80 3.40 8.71 0.32
N LEU A 81 2.28 8.14 -0.14
CA LEU A 81 0.99 8.24 0.53
C LEU A 81 0.82 7.12 1.56
N GLY A 82 0.37 7.50 2.77
CA GLY A 82 0.32 6.61 3.92
C GLY A 82 1.72 6.33 4.43
N CYS A 83 2.55 7.38 4.53
CA CYS A 83 3.99 7.26 4.82
C CYS A 83 4.29 6.75 6.24
N GLY A 84 3.33 6.77 7.15
CA GLY A 84 3.48 6.33 8.53
C GLY A 84 4.68 6.98 9.21
N THR A 85 5.61 6.17 9.72
CA THR A 85 6.86 6.61 10.37
C THR A 85 7.93 7.15 9.41
N GLY A 86 7.68 7.19 8.10
CA GLY A 86 8.60 7.75 7.10
C GLY A 86 9.73 6.82 6.65
N GLU A 87 9.77 5.58 7.08
CA GLU A 87 10.82 4.62 6.72
C GLU A 87 10.93 4.43 5.20
N ALA A 88 9.80 4.22 4.50
CA ALA A 88 9.77 4.06 3.06
C ALA A 88 10.10 5.38 2.34
N THR A 89 9.57 6.50 2.82
CA THR A 89 9.85 7.84 2.28
C THR A 89 11.35 8.12 2.25
N CYS A 90 12.06 7.80 3.34
CA CYS A 90 13.51 8.00 3.44
C CYS A 90 14.30 7.07 2.51
N ARG A 91 13.85 5.84 2.36
CA ARG A 91 14.45 4.88 1.43
C ARG A 91 14.23 5.29 -0.03
N LEU A 92 13.06 5.86 -0.36
CA LEU A 92 12.81 6.47 -1.68
C LEU A 92 13.75 7.65 -1.92
N ALA A 93 13.95 8.53 -0.93
CA ALA A 93 14.89 9.64 -1.03
C ALA A 93 16.34 9.17 -1.26
N ALA A 94 16.74 8.07 -0.62
CA ALA A 94 18.05 7.47 -0.83
C ALA A 94 18.18 6.81 -2.21
N ARG A 95 17.09 6.15 -2.69
CA ARG A 95 17.06 5.49 -4.01
C ARG A 95 17.08 6.48 -5.17
N PHE A 96 16.51 7.66 -4.98
CA PHE A 96 16.44 8.73 -5.96
C PHE A 96 17.18 9.99 -5.44
N PRO A 97 18.51 9.97 -5.41
CA PRO A 97 19.30 11.04 -4.78
C PRO A 97 19.19 12.39 -5.52
N THR A 98 18.84 12.36 -6.81
CA THR A 98 18.63 13.57 -7.65
C THR A 98 17.18 14.11 -7.61
N ALA A 99 16.27 13.46 -6.87
CA ALA A 99 14.92 13.96 -6.69
C ALA A 99 14.93 15.34 -6.01
N ALA A 100 14.15 16.29 -6.54
CA ALA A 100 14.02 17.63 -5.98
C ALA A 100 13.31 17.61 -4.62
N GLU A 101 12.29 16.75 -4.50
CA GLU A 101 11.54 16.57 -3.26
C GLU A 101 11.00 15.15 -3.13
N VAL A 102 10.90 14.67 -1.90
CA VAL A 102 10.19 13.46 -1.52
C VAL A 102 9.24 13.81 -0.38
N VAL A 103 7.94 13.69 -0.64
CA VAL A 103 6.90 14.09 0.31
C VAL A 103 6.21 12.86 0.84
N GLY A 104 6.29 12.63 2.15
CA GLY A 104 5.47 11.65 2.86
C GLY A 104 4.17 12.33 3.33
N VAL A 105 3.03 11.74 3.01
CA VAL A 105 1.72 12.20 3.46
C VAL A 105 1.04 11.11 4.27
N ASP A 106 0.51 11.47 5.43
CA ASP A 106 -0.30 10.59 6.27
C ASP A 106 -1.43 11.39 6.93
N VAL A 107 -2.49 10.69 7.34
CA VAL A 107 -3.63 11.31 8.04
C VAL A 107 -3.37 11.44 9.53
N GLY A 108 -2.49 10.62 10.11
CA GLY A 108 -2.21 10.54 11.55
C GLY A 108 -1.17 11.56 12.02
N PRO A 109 -1.56 12.59 12.81
CA PRO A 109 -0.60 13.60 13.28
C PRO A 109 0.46 13.02 14.24
N GLU A 110 0.12 12.03 15.04
CA GLU A 110 1.02 11.38 16.01
C GLU A 110 2.12 10.61 15.29
N ILE A 111 1.79 9.83 14.27
CA ILE A 111 2.76 9.06 13.50
C ILE A 111 3.66 9.97 12.66
N LEU A 112 3.12 11.08 12.15
CA LEU A 112 3.91 12.10 11.46
C LEU A 112 4.87 12.83 12.39
N ALA A 113 4.52 13.01 13.67
CA ALA A 113 5.45 13.56 14.66
C ALA A 113 6.64 12.64 14.87
N VAL A 114 6.44 11.30 14.84
CA VAL A 114 7.53 10.32 14.86
C VAL A 114 8.39 10.46 13.61
N ALA A 115 7.78 10.47 12.41
CA ALA A 115 8.49 10.61 11.14
C ALA A 115 9.36 11.87 11.10
N ARG A 116 8.80 13.03 11.46
CA ARG A 116 9.54 14.30 11.49
C ARG A 116 10.71 14.30 12.46
N ARG A 117 10.54 13.70 13.64
CA ARG A 117 11.59 13.60 14.65
C ARG A 117 12.72 12.67 14.20
N GLU A 118 12.38 11.48 13.72
CA GLU A 118 13.37 10.45 13.38
C GLU A 118 14.17 10.80 12.11
N HIS A 119 13.57 11.56 11.19
CA HIS A 119 14.17 11.86 9.90
C HIS A 119 14.47 13.34 9.66
N ALA A 120 14.56 14.14 10.73
CA ALA A 120 14.81 15.59 10.68
C ALA A 120 16.07 15.97 9.86
N ALA A 121 17.10 15.14 9.86
CA ALA A 121 18.35 15.37 9.13
C ALA A 121 18.18 15.38 7.59
N LEU A 122 17.07 14.87 7.06
CA LEU A 122 16.79 14.82 5.61
C LEU A 122 16.06 16.05 5.08
N ALA A 123 15.61 16.96 5.96
CA ALA A 123 14.97 18.21 5.57
C ALA A 123 15.99 19.17 4.87
N PRO A 124 15.53 20.02 3.91
CA PRO A 124 14.17 20.17 3.42
C PRO A 124 13.79 19.22 2.28
N ARG A 125 14.69 18.38 1.78
CA ARG A 125 14.44 17.50 0.62
C ARG A 125 13.38 16.44 0.91
N VAL A 126 13.32 15.94 2.16
CA VAL A 126 12.25 15.05 2.64
C VAL A 126 11.33 15.84 3.55
N ARG A 127 10.03 15.83 3.27
CA ARG A 127 9.00 16.49 4.06
C ARG A 127 7.90 15.52 4.46
N PHE A 128 7.30 15.74 5.62
CA PHE A 128 6.18 14.95 6.13
C PHE A 128 4.99 15.87 6.40
N GLU A 129 3.89 15.65 5.70
CA GLU A 129 2.71 16.50 5.71
C GLU A 129 1.46 15.73 6.13
N ALA A 130 0.59 16.38 6.91
CA ALA A 130 -0.72 15.82 7.21
C ALA A 130 -1.64 16.02 5.99
N GLY A 131 -2.35 14.97 5.59
CA GLY A 131 -3.26 15.06 4.46
C GLY A 131 -4.22 13.89 4.35
N ASP A 132 -5.38 14.17 3.74
CA ASP A 132 -6.38 13.16 3.38
C ASP A 132 -6.05 12.62 1.99
N GLY A 133 -5.75 11.31 1.90
CA GLY A 133 -5.44 10.64 0.64
C GLY A 133 -6.56 10.71 -0.40
N PHE A 134 -7.80 10.98 0.02
CA PHE A 134 -8.95 11.18 -0.87
C PHE A 134 -9.09 12.61 -1.41
N ASN A 135 -8.30 13.55 -0.90
CA ASN A 135 -8.33 14.96 -1.28
C ASN A 135 -6.98 15.62 -0.97
N LEU A 136 -5.98 15.31 -1.78
CA LEU A 136 -4.62 15.80 -1.59
C LEU A 136 -4.49 17.29 -1.96
N ALA A 137 -3.80 18.05 -1.12
CA ALA A 137 -3.58 19.50 -1.32
C ALA A 137 -2.55 19.81 -2.42
N PHE A 138 -2.28 18.87 -3.33
CA PHE A 138 -1.37 19.08 -4.45
C PHE A 138 -2.13 19.30 -5.77
N PRO A 139 -1.59 20.11 -6.69
CA PRO A 139 -2.20 20.29 -7.99
C PRO A 139 -2.19 18.99 -8.80
N ALA A 140 -3.08 18.90 -9.79
CA ALA A 140 -3.04 17.81 -10.76
C ALA A 140 -1.71 17.80 -11.51
N GLY A 141 -1.14 16.61 -11.71
CA GLY A 141 0.10 16.49 -12.48
C GLY A 141 1.37 16.96 -11.76
N HIS A 142 1.39 16.94 -10.43
CA HIS A 142 2.51 17.46 -9.64
C HIS A 142 3.69 16.49 -9.54
N PHE A 143 3.43 15.19 -9.37
CA PHE A 143 4.44 14.19 -9.06
C PHE A 143 4.86 13.34 -10.26
N ASP A 144 6.13 12.97 -10.30
CA ASP A 144 6.71 12.03 -11.26
C ASP A 144 6.49 10.58 -10.85
N LEU A 145 6.52 10.32 -9.54
CA LEU A 145 6.25 9.02 -8.93
C LEU A 145 5.32 9.21 -7.73
N VAL A 146 4.27 8.41 -7.69
CA VAL A 146 3.42 8.28 -6.53
C VAL A 146 3.50 6.85 -6.02
N VAL A 147 3.84 6.70 -4.75
CA VAL A 147 3.95 5.41 -4.04
C VAL A 147 2.85 5.35 -2.99
N CYS A 148 2.20 4.19 -2.88
CA CYS A 148 1.19 3.92 -1.87
C CYS A 148 1.38 2.48 -1.38
N ARG A 149 1.74 2.32 -0.11
CA ARG A 149 2.10 1.02 0.45
C ARG A 149 1.29 0.71 1.69
N HIS A 150 0.69 -0.48 1.74
CA HIS A 150 -0.08 -0.97 2.90
C HIS A 150 -1.26 -0.07 3.32
N VAL A 151 -1.90 0.62 2.36
CA VAL A 151 -3.01 1.56 2.63
C VAL A 151 -4.35 1.04 2.11
N THR A 152 -4.37 0.54 0.87
CA THR A 152 -5.61 0.25 0.15
C THR A 152 -6.53 -0.76 0.86
N GLN A 153 -5.96 -1.73 1.59
CA GLN A 153 -6.70 -2.73 2.37
C GLN A 153 -7.38 -2.17 3.63
N LEU A 154 -7.02 -0.96 4.03
CA LEU A 154 -7.55 -0.30 5.23
C LEU A 154 -8.75 0.61 4.92
N LEU A 155 -9.03 0.84 3.64
CA LEU A 155 -9.98 1.85 3.20
C LEU A 155 -11.19 1.22 2.50
N PRO A 156 -12.40 1.76 2.75
CA PRO A 156 -13.63 1.24 2.12
C PRO A 156 -13.72 1.50 0.61
N ASP A 157 -13.06 2.53 0.10
CA ASP A 157 -13.13 2.97 -1.30
C ASP A 157 -11.72 3.15 -1.89
N PRO A 158 -10.99 2.04 -2.13
CA PRO A 158 -9.65 2.09 -2.70
C PRO A 158 -9.63 2.65 -4.13
N GLU A 159 -10.71 2.47 -4.92
CA GLU A 159 -10.83 3.01 -6.27
C GLU A 159 -10.76 4.54 -6.28
N ARG A 160 -11.47 5.19 -5.35
CA ARG A 160 -11.45 6.65 -5.21
C ARG A 160 -10.10 7.15 -4.74
N LEU A 161 -9.45 6.45 -3.80
CA LEU A 161 -8.07 6.77 -3.40
C LEU A 161 -7.14 6.74 -4.61
N LEU A 162 -7.15 5.63 -5.37
CA LEU A 162 -6.28 5.46 -6.53
C LEU A 162 -6.55 6.51 -7.61
N ALA A 163 -7.81 6.92 -7.82
CA ALA A 163 -8.16 8.01 -8.73
C ALA A 163 -7.51 9.35 -8.31
N GLU A 164 -7.48 9.65 -7.01
CA GLU A 164 -6.82 10.86 -6.49
C GLU A 164 -5.31 10.79 -6.67
N LEU A 165 -4.69 9.63 -6.47
CA LEU A 165 -3.27 9.42 -6.73
C LEU A 165 -2.93 9.62 -8.22
N VAL A 166 -3.79 9.14 -9.12
CA VAL A 166 -3.65 9.37 -10.56
C VAL A 166 -3.86 10.85 -10.90
N ARG A 167 -4.74 11.58 -10.20
CA ARG A 167 -4.92 13.02 -10.40
C ARG A 167 -3.63 13.78 -10.17
N VAL A 168 -2.96 13.56 -9.05
CA VAL A 168 -1.73 14.27 -8.68
C VAL A 168 -0.49 13.81 -9.45
N LEU A 169 -0.55 12.66 -10.11
CA LEU A 169 0.50 12.13 -10.96
C LEU A 169 0.53 12.89 -12.29
N ARG A 170 1.72 13.30 -12.76
CA ARG A 170 1.87 13.97 -14.06
C ARG A 170 1.65 13.01 -15.24
N PRO A 171 1.32 13.50 -16.44
CA PRO A 171 1.42 12.69 -17.65
C PRO A 171 2.82 12.08 -17.79
N GLY A 172 2.88 10.79 -18.10
CA GLY A 172 4.12 10.02 -18.16
C GLY A 172 4.70 9.61 -16.80
N GLY A 173 4.11 10.03 -15.69
CA GLY A 173 4.53 9.62 -14.33
C GLY A 173 4.06 8.21 -13.97
N TRP A 174 4.62 7.65 -12.89
CA TRP A 174 4.38 6.29 -12.45
C TRP A 174 3.62 6.24 -11.13
N LEU A 175 2.63 5.34 -11.05
CA LEU A 175 1.97 4.92 -9.82
C LEU A 175 2.52 3.56 -9.41
N HIS A 176 2.93 3.43 -8.15
CA HIS A 176 3.41 2.20 -7.52
C HIS A 176 2.54 1.91 -6.29
N VAL A 177 1.84 0.80 -6.30
CA VAL A 177 0.89 0.44 -5.23
C VAL A 177 1.23 -0.95 -4.71
N LEU A 178 1.70 -1.02 -3.48
CA LEU A 178 1.82 -2.25 -2.73
C LEU A 178 0.54 -2.43 -1.93
N SER A 179 -0.27 -3.41 -2.34
CA SER A 179 -1.57 -3.72 -1.74
C SER A 179 -1.53 -5.11 -1.12
N GLU A 180 -2.14 -5.26 0.03
CA GLU A 180 -2.19 -6.57 0.70
C GLU A 180 -3.16 -7.54 0.02
N ASP A 181 -2.80 -8.80 0.07
CA ASP A 181 -3.69 -9.92 -0.17
C ASP A 181 -3.43 -10.99 0.89
N TYR A 182 -4.19 -10.91 1.98
CA TYR A 182 -4.03 -11.85 3.11
C TYR A 182 -4.47 -13.28 2.78
N GLY A 183 -4.96 -13.56 1.58
CA GLY A 183 -5.12 -14.91 1.05
C GLY A 183 -3.83 -15.52 0.50
N MET A 184 -2.70 -14.79 0.54
CA MET A 184 -1.41 -15.21 0.00
C MET A 184 -0.33 -15.38 1.08
N LEU A 185 -0.74 -15.67 2.31
CA LEU A 185 0.13 -16.07 3.41
C LEU A 185 -0.07 -17.55 3.70
N HIS A 186 1.03 -18.28 3.79
CA HIS A 186 0.99 -19.72 4.02
C HIS A 186 2.02 -20.16 5.07
N PHE A 187 1.55 -20.93 6.02
CA PHE A 187 2.32 -21.44 7.14
C PHE A 187 2.04 -22.95 7.34
N PRO A 188 3.04 -23.73 7.75
CA PRO A 188 2.79 -25.12 8.12
C PRO A 188 1.91 -25.19 9.36
N LYS A 189 1.13 -26.27 9.48
CA LYS A 189 0.38 -26.56 10.71
C LYS A 189 1.33 -26.71 11.89
N ARG A 190 0.94 -26.13 13.04
CA ARG A 190 1.76 -26.14 14.26
C ARG A 190 0.89 -26.33 15.50
N ALA A 191 1.34 -27.22 16.40
CA ALA A 191 0.66 -27.49 17.67
C ALA A 191 -0.86 -27.80 17.53
N GLY A 192 -1.25 -28.51 16.47
CA GLY A 192 -2.66 -28.82 16.18
C GLY A 192 -3.47 -27.66 15.57
N LEU A 193 -2.85 -26.50 15.38
CA LEU A 193 -3.45 -25.33 14.73
C LEU A 193 -3.09 -25.30 13.24
N ASP A 194 -3.99 -24.73 12.45
CA ASP A 194 -3.80 -24.41 11.03
C ASP A 194 -3.80 -22.90 10.87
N PRO A 195 -2.61 -22.26 10.80
CA PRO A 195 -2.51 -20.80 10.73
C PRO A 195 -3.17 -20.20 9.49
N ASP A 196 -3.24 -20.92 8.37
CA ASP A 196 -3.86 -20.41 7.15
C ASP A 196 -5.35 -20.10 7.33
N ARG A 197 -6.02 -20.79 8.27
CA ARG A 197 -7.42 -20.50 8.63
C ARG A 197 -7.62 -19.14 9.26
N LEU A 198 -6.60 -18.57 9.92
CA LEU A 198 -6.68 -17.22 10.50
C LEU A 198 -7.06 -16.17 9.43
N TRP A 199 -6.44 -16.25 8.27
CA TRP A 199 -6.66 -15.27 7.21
C TRP A 199 -8.07 -15.35 6.64
N HIS A 200 -8.57 -16.54 6.40
CA HIS A 200 -9.88 -16.75 5.77
C HIS A 200 -11.05 -16.69 6.74
N GLU A 201 -10.88 -17.18 7.96
CA GLU A 201 -11.97 -17.31 8.93
C GLU A 201 -12.03 -16.14 9.92
N VAL A 202 -10.95 -15.35 10.03
CA VAL A 202 -10.84 -14.27 11.01
C VAL A 202 -10.58 -12.91 10.34
N VAL A 203 -9.51 -12.79 9.56
CA VAL A 203 -9.10 -11.50 8.97
C VAL A 203 -10.08 -11.05 7.89
N VAL A 204 -10.52 -11.94 6.99
CA VAL A 204 -11.50 -11.59 5.95
C VAL A 204 -12.85 -11.16 6.57
N PRO A 205 -13.47 -11.93 7.49
CA PRO A 205 -14.69 -11.46 8.16
C PRO A 205 -14.53 -10.14 8.94
N TYR A 206 -13.35 -9.88 9.50
CA TYR A 206 -13.05 -8.60 10.14
C TYR A 206 -13.12 -7.45 9.12
N THR A 207 -12.46 -7.59 7.99
CA THR A 207 -12.47 -6.55 6.96
C THR A 207 -13.84 -6.38 6.30
N ASP A 208 -14.59 -7.45 6.11
CA ASP A 208 -15.99 -7.38 5.63
C ASP A 208 -16.87 -6.54 6.58
N ARG A 209 -16.70 -6.67 7.90
CA ARG A 209 -17.44 -5.88 8.90
C ARG A 209 -17.02 -4.41 8.94
N THR A 210 -15.76 -4.11 8.69
CA THR A 210 -15.25 -2.74 8.61
C THR A 210 -15.49 -2.09 7.24
N GLY A 211 -16.03 -2.85 6.27
CA GLY A 211 -16.26 -2.38 4.91
C GLY A 211 -14.98 -2.21 4.10
N THR A 212 -13.89 -2.88 4.52
CA THR A 212 -12.59 -2.87 3.85
C THR A 212 -12.33 -4.22 3.14
N ASP A 213 -11.19 -4.40 2.47
CA ASP A 213 -10.91 -5.61 1.71
C ASP A 213 -9.52 -6.18 2.01
N ALA A 214 -9.48 -7.24 2.81
CA ALA A 214 -8.23 -7.96 3.14
C ALA A 214 -7.52 -8.57 1.91
N ARG A 215 -8.17 -8.60 0.76
CA ARG A 215 -7.68 -9.20 -0.49
C ARG A 215 -7.66 -8.21 -1.65
N VAL A 216 -7.61 -6.91 -1.35
CA VAL A 216 -7.62 -5.83 -2.36
C VAL A 216 -6.47 -5.96 -3.36
N GLY A 217 -5.34 -6.56 -2.99
CA GLY A 217 -4.18 -6.74 -3.85
C GLY A 217 -4.48 -7.40 -5.19
N ARG A 218 -5.35 -8.45 -5.20
CA ARG A 218 -5.78 -9.13 -6.44
C ARG A 218 -6.68 -8.27 -7.33
N ARG A 219 -7.28 -7.20 -6.77
CA ARG A 219 -8.16 -6.27 -7.49
C ARG A 219 -7.43 -5.02 -7.96
N THR A 220 -6.25 -4.71 -7.40
CA THR A 220 -5.52 -3.47 -7.67
C THR A 220 -5.16 -3.32 -9.15
N LEU A 221 -4.66 -4.38 -9.80
CA LEU A 221 -4.33 -4.30 -11.23
C LEU A 221 -5.53 -3.97 -12.13
N PRO A 222 -6.70 -4.61 -12.02
CA PRO A 222 -7.93 -4.19 -12.69
C PRO A 222 -8.25 -2.71 -12.47
N MET A 223 -8.21 -2.22 -11.21
CA MET A 223 -8.48 -0.82 -10.88
C MET A 223 -7.53 0.14 -11.61
N LEU A 224 -6.23 -0.16 -11.66
CA LEU A 224 -5.26 0.67 -12.39
C LEU A 224 -5.56 0.74 -13.89
N ARG A 225 -6.02 -0.37 -14.49
CA ARG A 225 -6.42 -0.43 -15.91
C ARG A 225 -7.71 0.38 -16.17
N GLU A 226 -8.68 0.27 -15.27
CA GLU A 226 -9.93 1.05 -15.35
C GLU A 226 -9.68 2.56 -15.22
N LEU A 227 -8.67 2.97 -14.42
CA LEU A 227 -8.21 4.35 -14.33
C LEU A 227 -7.39 4.82 -15.55
N GLY A 228 -7.23 3.96 -16.55
CA GLY A 228 -6.58 4.31 -17.83
C GLY A 228 -5.07 4.31 -17.79
N LEU A 229 -4.43 3.76 -16.75
CA LEU A 229 -2.97 3.65 -16.69
C LEU A 229 -2.46 2.68 -17.76
N ARG A 230 -1.42 3.11 -18.48
CA ARG A 230 -0.69 2.27 -19.44
C ARG A 230 0.40 1.48 -18.74
N GLU A 231 0.92 0.46 -19.42
CA GLU A 231 1.99 -0.41 -18.89
C GLU A 231 1.62 -1.01 -17.51
N ALA A 232 0.30 -1.12 -17.24
CA ALA A 232 -0.20 -1.63 -15.96
C ALA A 232 0.17 -3.10 -15.78
N ARG A 233 0.89 -3.39 -14.68
CA ARG A 233 1.42 -4.72 -14.36
C ARG A 233 1.30 -5.03 -12.88
N ILE A 234 1.43 -6.30 -12.56
CA ILE A 234 1.55 -6.82 -11.20
C ILE A 234 2.86 -7.60 -11.08
N ASP A 235 3.59 -7.33 -10.01
CA ASP A 235 4.75 -8.09 -9.57
C ASP A 235 4.42 -8.70 -8.21
N TYR A 236 4.99 -9.85 -7.88
CA TYR A 236 4.87 -10.47 -6.56
C TYR A 236 6.22 -10.47 -5.85
N LEU A 237 6.27 -9.86 -4.68
CA LEU A 237 7.40 -9.98 -3.77
C LEU A 237 7.18 -11.24 -2.93
N VAL A 238 8.17 -12.12 -2.88
CA VAL A 238 8.09 -13.37 -2.12
C VAL A 238 8.83 -13.17 -0.81
N ILE A 239 8.09 -12.78 0.21
CA ILE A 239 8.61 -12.53 1.55
C ILE A 239 8.50 -13.85 2.32
N ASP A 240 9.59 -14.57 2.43
CA ASP A 240 9.61 -15.89 3.04
C ASP A 240 10.79 -16.06 4.01
N THR A 241 10.81 -17.19 4.70
CA THR A 241 11.82 -17.49 5.70
C THR A 241 13.23 -17.77 5.15
N GLU A 242 13.39 -17.81 3.82
CA GLU A 242 14.68 -17.98 3.13
C GLU A 242 15.25 -16.66 2.60
N ARG A 243 14.38 -15.70 2.24
CA ARG A 243 14.76 -14.44 1.59
C ARG A 243 14.68 -13.25 2.51
N ALA A 244 13.76 -13.25 3.48
CA ALA A 244 13.61 -12.17 4.45
C ALA A 244 14.24 -12.54 5.80
N SER A 245 14.59 -11.54 6.58
CA SER A 245 15.04 -11.76 7.96
C SER A 245 13.91 -12.40 8.78
N ARG A 246 14.17 -13.58 9.37
CA ARG A 246 13.22 -14.23 10.29
C ARG A 246 12.85 -13.32 11.46
N ALA A 247 13.80 -12.54 11.98
CA ALA A 247 13.54 -11.57 13.05
C ALA A 247 12.57 -10.47 12.61
N ALA A 248 12.65 -10.01 11.35
CA ALA A 248 11.70 -9.03 10.81
C ALA A 248 10.30 -9.65 10.63
N LEU A 249 10.22 -10.88 10.08
CA LEU A 249 8.96 -11.61 9.96
C LEU A 249 8.33 -11.88 11.33
N GLU A 250 9.09 -12.36 12.29
CA GLU A 250 8.65 -12.54 13.68
C GLU A 250 8.08 -11.23 14.25
N GLY A 251 8.83 -10.13 14.08
CA GLY A 251 8.40 -8.82 14.57
C GLY A 251 7.07 -8.36 13.98
N ILE A 252 6.80 -8.64 12.70
CA ILE A 252 5.51 -8.34 12.05
C ILE A 252 4.38 -9.11 12.73
N PHE A 253 4.51 -10.44 12.87
CA PHE A 253 3.42 -11.27 13.39
C PHE A 253 3.18 -11.09 14.88
N VAL A 254 4.23 -10.81 15.66
CA VAL A 254 4.11 -10.41 17.07
C VAL A 254 3.35 -9.08 17.18
N ALA A 255 3.71 -8.09 16.37
CA ALA A 255 3.03 -6.80 16.38
C ALA A 255 1.56 -6.91 15.93
N TRP A 256 1.26 -7.73 14.92
CA TRP A 256 -0.13 -7.99 14.52
C TRP A 256 -0.93 -8.72 15.60
N ARG A 257 -0.34 -9.73 16.27
CA ARG A 257 -0.97 -10.37 17.42
C ARG A 257 -1.33 -9.35 18.50
N ASP A 258 -0.36 -8.52 18.87
CA ASP A 258 -0.52 -7.57 19.97
C ASP A 258 -1.56 -6.49 19.64
N GLY A 259 -1.58 -5.98 18.42
CA GLY A 259 -2.47 -4.90 18.00
C GLY A 259 -3.88 -5.36 17.58
N TYR A 260 -4.01 -6.56 17.00
CA TYR A 260 -5.26 -6.95 16.35
C TYR A 260 -6.01 -8.11 16.98
N ALA A 261 -5.39 -8.93 17.84
CA ALA A 261 -6.00 -10.19 18.27
C ALA A 261 -7.40 -10.02 18.89
N GLU A 262 -7.63 -8.99 19.72
CA GLU A 262 -8.93 -8.74 20.35
C GLU A 262 -9.99 -8.31 19.33
N ALA A 263 -9.65 -7.38 18.44
CA ALA A 263 -10.56 -6.89 17.40
C ALA A 263 -10.93 -8.00 16.40
N LEU A 264 -9.96 -8.82 16.03
CA LEU A 264 -10.15 -9.99 15.16
C LEU A 264 -11.05 -11.03 15.81
N ALA A 265 -10.85 -11.34 17.10
CA ALA A 265 -11.69 -12.25 17.86
C ALA A 265 -13.15 -11.74 17.92
N ALA A 266 -13.35 -10.49 18.30
CA ALA A 266 -14.66 -9.87 18.36
C ALA A 266 -15.40 -9.90 17.01
N ALA A 267 -14.68 -9.78 15.90
CA ALA A 267 -15.25 -9.80 14.57
C ALA A 267 -15.56 -11.19 14.02
N SER A 268 -14.77 -12.22 14.35
CA SER A 268 -14.86 -13.54 13.76
C SER A 268 -15.71 -14.53 14.56
N GLY A 269 -15.93 -14.26 15.85
CA GLY A 269 -16.51 -15.20 16.79
C GLY A 269 -15.53 -16.30 17.26
N TRP A 270 -14.24 -16.18 16.93
CA TRP A 270 -13.22 -17.00 17.56
C TRP A 270 -12.93 -16.49 18.97
N GLU A 271 -12.66 -17.42 19.88
CA GLU A 271 -12.18 -17.05 21.22
C GLU A 271 -10.84 -16.28 21.14
N PRO A 272 -10.66 -15.18 21.90
CA PRO A 272 -9.43 -14.40 21.88
C PRO A 272 -8.18 -15.23 22.12
N ALA A 273 -8.25 -16.20 23.03
CA ALA A 273 -7.14 -17.11 23.31
C ALA A 273 -6.75 -17.95 22.08
N ARG A 274 -7.73 -18.36 21.27
CA ARG A 274 -7.48 -19.10 20.03
C ARG A 274 -6.82 -18.24 18.98
N VAL A 275 -7.25 -16.98 18.81
CA VAL A 275 -6.63 -16.04 17.87
C VAL A 275 -5.17 -15.81 18.25
N ARG A 276 -4.90 -15.53 19.54
CA ARG A 276 -3.52 -15.35 20.04
C ARG A 276 -2.68 -16.60 19.84
N ALA A 277 -3.18 -17.78 20.22
CA ALA A 277 -2.47 -19.05 20.03
C ALA A 277 -2.16 -19.33 18.55
N THR A 278 -3.02 -18.90 17.61
CA THR A 278 -2.76 -19.06 16.17
C THR A 278 -1.65 -18.13 15.70
N PHE A 279 -1.60 -16.90 16.18
CA PHE A 279 -0.46 -16.00 15.92
C PHE A 279 0.84 -16.55 16.55
N ASP A 280 0.77 -17.11 17.76
CA ASP A 280 1.93 -17.75 18.39
C ASP A 280 2.44 -18.93 17.56
N ALA A 281 1.52 -19.75 17.01
CA ALA A 281 1.89 -20.82 16.08
C ALA A 281 2.58 -20.30 14.80
N ILE A 282 2.15 -19.14 14.25
CA ILE A 282 2.82 -18.47 13.14
C ILE A 282 4.25 -18.05 13.55
N VAL A 283 4.38 -17.40 14.71
CA VAL A 283 5.67 -16.96 15.24
C VAL A 283 6.62 -18.15 15.44
N ASP A 284 6.11 -19.26 15.99
CA ASP A 284 6.88 -20.48 16.17
C ASP A 284 7.32 -21.11 14.85
N CYS A 285 6.48 -21.05 13.79
CA CYS A 285 6.88 -21.47 12.45
C CYS A 285 8.00 -20.58 11.90
N VAL A 286 7.89 -19.25 12.07
CA VAL A 286 8.93 -18.32 11.62
C VAL A 286 10.26 -18.52 12.36
N ARG A 287 10.23 -18.82 13.66
CA ARG A 287 11.42 -19.11 14.48
C ARG A 287 12.09 -20.45 14.15
N ASP A 288 11.32 -21.42 13.73
CA ASP A 288 11.82 -22.76 13.41
C ASP A 288 12.66 -22.73 12.13
N PRO A 289 14.00 -22.99 12.20
CA PRO A 289 14.86 -22.93 11.03
C PRO A 289 14.54 -23.97 9.96
N THR A 290 13.77 -25.00 10.31
CA THR A 290 13.37 -26.08 9.39
C THR A 290 12.02 -25.83 8.74
N ALA A 291 11.25 -24.84 9.21
CA ALA A 291 9.95 -24.51 8.65
C ALA A 291 10.07 -23.47 7.54
N TYR A 292 9.28 -23.66 6.49
CA TYR A 292 9.11 -22.69 5.41
C TYR A 292 7.78 -21.97 5.53
N CYS A 293 7.84 -20.64 5.64
CA CYS A 293 6.68 -19.76 5.67
C CYS A 293 6.81 -18.76 4.54
N VAL A 294 5.68 -18.40 3.91
CA VAL A 294 5.70 -17.47 2.76
C VAL A 294 4.53 -16.50 2.81
N TRP A 295 4.82 -15.27 2.47
CA TRP A 295 3.88 -14.20 2.21
C TRP A 295 4.17 -13.61 0.84
N GLN A 296 3.25 -13.75 -0.11
CA GLN A 296 3.35 -13.16 -1.42
C GLN A 296 2.65 -11.81 -1.40
N VAL A 297 3.42 -10.74 -1.61
CA VAL A 297 2.92 -9.37 -1.56
C VAL A 297 2.79 -8.83 -2.98
N PRO A 298 1.57 -8.55 -3.46
CA PRO A 298 1.37 -7.97 -4.78
C PRO A 298 1.75 -6.50 -4.81
N VAL A 299 2.53 -6.14 -5.83
CA VAL A 299 2.86 -4.75 -6.17
C VAL A 299 2.35 -4.47 -7.57
N CYS A 300 1.39 -3.56 -7.67
CA CYS A 300 0.86 -3.09 -8.94
C CYS A 300 1.49 -1.77 -9.33
N SER A 301 1.86 -1.62 -10.59
CA SER A 301 2.34 -0.35 -11.11
C SER A 301 1.73 -0.02 -12.45
N GLY A 302 1.67 1.27 -12.79
CA GLY A 302 1.17 1.73 -14.08
C GLY A 302 1.61 3.16 -14.35
N ARG A 303 1.64 3.53 -15.62
CA ARG A 303 2.08 4.81 -16.12
C ARG A 303 0.89 5.65 -16.57
N LYS A 304 0.79 6.88 -16.10
CA LYS A 304 -0.23 7.81 -16.58
C LYS A 304 0.03 8.19 -18.04
N PRO A 305 -0.98 8.13 -18.94
CA PRO A 305 -0.82 8.53 -20.34
C PRO A 305 -0.43 9.96 -20.53
#